data_b9386b778bb9a9ae18839d2964c4b61a
#
_entry.id   b9386b778bb9a9ae18839d2964c4b61a
#
_cell.length_a   1.000
_cell.length_b   1.000
_cell.length_c   1.000
_cell.angle_alpha   90.00
_cell.angle_beta   90.00
_cell.angle_gamma   90.00
#
_symmetry.space_group_name_H-M   'P 1'
#
loop_
_entity.id
_entity.type
_entity.pdbx_description
1 polymer ?
#
loop_
_entity_poly.entity_id
_entity_poly.type
_entity_poly.pdbx_seq_one_letter_code
_entity_poly.pdbx_strand_id
1 'polypeptide(L)'
;MTRGAVKEQIDRLINEVIDTGLDRFSPWAVLGLGFMPGDGVLKLLFGSQVRDELSSYRAMYNNQFRVVLDYAEDIVEDVSASGTTVEDTEWTDTGREELAEVVEAFVADVEEILGVSISTTVSTGVTDIAGAIEDAAVEIGEAGLDPDEDAETIADLQDAAADLDAGVETAEEWDDLETREQLQAQGFYDVLDHRKDYPPEWHALKVWEKRGRADMVLLALDNLQSNFMEEHCKEALVRMGHPDSLEKMTELAQRRDKYAIRTLGKIGDEEGLDAVLDYVDSDPGLATPALKAVGEIGSEEATQDVADRLAADESEVRSQAARALGLIGDTRAIDPLTDLLEDDETDEVRASAAWALNQIGTERALEAVRSYADDNVYLVQAEAEKAVESQAEPTA
;
A
#
# COMPACT_ATOMS: atom_id res chain seq x y z
N MET A 1 27.34 -44.65 6.02
CA MET A 1 26.58 -45.82 5.51
C MET A 1 26.73 -45.87 4.00
N THR A 2 26.96 -47.03 3.36
CA THR A 2 27.10 -47.07 1.90
C THR A 2 25.72 -47.00 1.25
N ARG A 3 25.63 -46.36 0.06
CA ARG A 3 24.39 -46.25 -0.77
C ARG A 3 23.61 -47.56 -0.92
N GLY A 4 24.32 -48.73 -0.91
CA GLY A 4 23.73 -50.05 -0.89
C GLY A 4 23.00 -50.42 0.41
N ALA A 5 23.55 -50.05 1.56
CA ALA A 5 22.97 -50.33 2.89
C ALA A 5 21.70 -49.50 3.12
N VAL A 6 21.69 -48.27 2.61
CA VAL A 6 20.53 -47.36 2.66
C VAL A 6 19.39 -47.88 1.77
N LYS A 7 19.68 -48.27 0.55
CA LYS A 7 18.69 -48.84 -0.35
C LYS A 7 18.04 -50.11 0.25
N GLU A 8 18.84 -50.96 0.89
CA GLU A 8 18.33 -52.16 1.55
C GLU A 8 17.44 -51.87 2.76
N GLN A 9 17.71 -50.76 3.45
CA GLN A 9 16.92 -50.29 4.60
C GLN A 9 15.60 -49.65 4.14
N ILE A 10 15.63 -48.86 3.05
CA ILE A 10 14.45 -48.33 2.38
C ILE A 10 13.55 -49.46 1.89
N ASP A 11 14.10 -50.45 1.19
CA ASP A 11 13.33 -51.57 0.68
C ASP A 11 12.71 -52.38 1.80
N ARG A 12 13.36 -52.48 2.98
CA ARG A 12 12.84 -53.15 4.17
C ARG A 12 11.67 -52.37 4.77
N LEU A 13 11.80 -51.04 4.88
CA LEU A 13 10.75 -50.13 5.40
C LEU A 13 9.52 -50.14 4.48
N ILE A 14 9.74 -50.09 3.17
CA ILE A 14 8.68 -50.16 2.18
C ILE A 14 7.90 -51.48 2.29
N ASN A 15 8.60 -52.59 2.47
CA ASN A 15 7.96 -53.89 2.62
C ASN A 15 7.20 -53.97 3.95
N GLU A 16 7.69 -53.41 5.02
CA GLU A 16 7.01 -53.37 6.35
C GLU A 16 5.74 -52.52 6.31
N VAL A 17 5.73 -51.42 5.55
CA VAL A 17 4.55 -50.58 5.29
C VAL A 17 3.52 -51.31 4.40
N ILE A 18 3.98 -52.08 3.43
CA ILE A 18 3.11 -52.94 2.56
C ILE A 18 2.43 -54.03 3.39
N ASP A 19 3.17 -54.70 4.28
CA ASP A 19 2.66 -55.77 5.16
C ASP A 19 1.61 -55.24 6.16
N THR A 20 1.56 -53.96 6.45
CA THR A 20 0.52 -53.33 7.32
C THR A 20 -0.80 -53.03 6.59
N GLY A 21 -1.00 -53.47 5.35
CA GLY A 21 -2.27 -53.42 4.63
C GLY A 21 -2.45 -52.22 3.71
N LEU A 22 -1.35 -51.49 3.41
CA LEU A 22 -1.32 -50.37 2.44
C LEU A 22 -1.00 -50.81 1.01
N ASP A 23 -1.23 -52.10 0.70
CA ASP A 23 -1.02 -52.76 -0.58
C ASP A 23 -1.80 -52.16 -1.78
N ARG A 24 -2.72 -51.20 -1.51
CA ARG A 24 -3.46 -50.43 -2.54
C ARG A 24 -2.73 -49.22 -3.08
N PHE A 25 -1.60 -48.82 -2.47
CA PHE A 25 -0.85 -47.65 -2.87
C PHE A 25 0.57 -48.07 -3.30
N SER A 26 1.09 -47.42 -4.35
CA SER A 26 2.48 -47.65 -4.69
C SER A 26 3.38 -47.17 -3.55
N PRO A 27 4.53 -47.81 -3.28
CA PRO A 27 5.45 -47.40 -2.21
C PRO A 27 5.82 -45.91 -2.25
N TRP A 28 5.99 -45.37 -3.47
CA TRP A 28 6.29 -43.96 -3.70
C TRP A 28 5.11 -43.03 -3.37
N ALA A 29 3.87 -43.48 -3.57
CA ALA A 29 2.70 -42.71 -3.20
C ALA A 29 2.54 -42.60 -1.66
N VAL A 30 2.92 -43.67 -0.93
CA VAL A 30 2.91 -43.67 0.54
C VAL A 30 3.98 -42.75 1.11
N LEU A 31 5.19 -42.76 0.53
CA LEU A 31 6.26 -41.84 0.88
C LEU A 31 5.88 -40.39 0.53
N GLY A 32 5.35 -40.13 -0.68
CA GLY A 32 4.88 -38.81 -1.11
C GLY A 32 3.75 -38.24 -0.25
N LEU A 33 2.85 -39.09 0.27
CA LEU A 33 1.80 -38.66 1.22
C LEU A 33 2.37 -38.26 2.60
N GLY A 34 3.54 -38.82 2.96
CA GLY A 34 4.26 -38.46 4.19
C GLY A 34 4.90 -37.07 4.15
N PHE A 35 5.17 -36.55 2.94
CA PHE A 35 5.76 -35.23 2.72
C PHE A 35 4.75 -34.10 2.39
N MET A 36 3.44 -34.41 2.33
CA MET A 36 2.45 -33.34 2.16
C MET A 36 2.22 -32.58 3.46
N PRO A 37 2.31 -31.24 3.44
CA PRO A 37 1.96 -30.42 4.60
C PRO A 37 0.47 -30.59 4.92
N GLY A 38 0.17 -31.07 6.09
CA GLY A 38 -1.17 -31.13 6.66
C GLY A 38 -1.55 -32.47 7.28
N ASP A 39 -1.50 -32.53 8.61
CA ASP A 39 -1.99 -33.64 9.44
C ASP A 39 -3.44 -34.07 9.14
N GLY A 40 -4.20 -33.24 8.44
CA GLY A 40 -5.61 -33.45 8.12
C GLY A 40 -5.87 -34.61 7.16
N VAL A 41 -5.03 -34.79 6.14
CA VAL A 41 -5.23 -35.81 5.09
C VAL A 41 -4.87 -37.21 5.61
N LEU A 42 -3.79 -37.33 6.35
CA LEU A 42 -3.36 -38.59 6.96
C LEU A 42 -4.36 -39.06 8.04
N LYS A 43 -4.94 -38.10 8.78
CA LYS A 43 -5.96 -38.39 9.80
C LYS A 43 -7.26 -38.94 9.20
N LEU A 44 -7.60 -38.49 8.01
CA LEU A 44 -8.82 -38.87 7.29
C LEU A 44 -8.72 -40.24 6.64
N LEU A 45 -7.52 -40.67 6.22
CA LEU A 45 -7.30 -41.89 5.45
C LEU A 45 -6.89 -43.10 6.32
N PHE A 46 -6.18 -42.91 7.42
CA PHE A 46 -5.47 -44.02 8.08
C PHE A 46 -5.66 -44.13 9.61
N GLY A 47 -6.40 -43.26 10.25
CA GLY A 47 -6.60 -43.30 11.70
C GLY A 47 -5.34 -42.90 12.52
N SER A 48 -5.48 -42.82 13.86
CA SER A 48 -4.43 -42.28 14.74
C SER A 48 -3.18 -43.18 14.87
N GLN A 49 -3.35 -44.48 14.81
CA GLN A 49 -2.27 -45.44 15.04
C GLN A 49 -1.26 -45.47 13.90
N VAL A 50 -1.75 -45.47 12.66
CA VAL A 50 -0.88 -45.41 11.46
C VAL A 50 -0.19 -44.07 11.31
N ARG A 51 -0.82 -43.00 11.77
CA ARG A 51 -0.21 -41.68 11.81
C ARG A 51 1.01 -41.62 12.72
N ASP A 52 0.92 -42.17 13.91
CA ASP A 52 2.00 -42.15 14.91
C ASP A 52 3.20 -43.00 14.46
N GLU A 53 2.93 -44.12 13.79
CA GLU A 53 3.97 -44.93 13.13
C GLU A 53 4.60 -44.18 11.94
N LEU A 54 3.81 -43.59 11.04
CA LEU A 54 4.34 -42.80 9.90
C LEU A 54 5.08 -41.54 10.37
N SER A 55 4.66 -40.93 11.45
CA SER A 55 5.40 -39.81 12.07
C SER A 55 6.75 -40.25 12.64
N SER A 56 6.79 -41.44 13.28
CA SER A 56 8.04 -42.03 13.76
C SER A 56 8.98 -42.42 12.62
N TYR A 57 8.42 -42.98 11.52
CA TYR A 57 9.20 -43.27 10.31
C TYR A 57 9.67 -42.01 9.59
N ARG A 58 8.86 -40.95 9.57
CA ARG A 58 9.24 -39.65 9.05
C ARG A 58 10.38 -39.01 9.86
N ALA A 59 10.31 -39.05 11.19
CA ALA A 59 11.36 -38.55 12.07
C ALA A 59 12.68 -39.37 11.90
N MET A 60 12.56 -40.71 11.79
CA MET A 60 13.69 -41.58 11.54
C MET A 60 14.28 -41.39 10.12
N TYR A 61 13.42 -41.18 9.11
CA TYR A 61 13.80 -40.83 7.76
C TYR A 61 14.52 -39.48 7.75
N ASN A 62 13.96 -38.43 8.31
CA ASN A 62 14.60 -37.14 8.39
C ASN A 62 15.97 -37.19 9.11
N ASN A 63 16.10 -37.98 10.16
CA ASN A 63 17.38 -38.07 10.88
C ASN A 63 18.43 -39.00 10.25
N GLN A 64 18.04 -40.06 9.53
CA GLN A 64 18.98 -41.03 8.98
C GLN A 64 19.22 -40.91 7.45
N PHE A 65 18.26 -40.28 6.72
CA PHE A 65 18.31 -40.20 5.26
C PHE A 65 18.59 -38.78 4.75
N ARG A 66 18.36 -37.74 5.56
CA ARG A 66 18.74 -36.39 5.24
C ARG A 66 20.25 -36.30 4.93
N VAL A 67 21.05 -36.93 5.76
CA VAL A 67 22.53 -36.99 5.63
C VAL A 67 23.01 -37.75 4.38
N VAL A 68 22.19 -38.61 3.78
CA VAL A 68 22.65 -39.53 2.72
C VAL A 68 22.08 -39.16 1.33
N LEU A 69 21.00 -38.36 1.27
CA LEU A 69 20.36 -37.99 0.01
C LEU A 69 20.51 -36.51 -0.34
N ASP A 70 20.89 -35.67 0.64
CA ASP A 70 21.07 -34.26 0.42
C ASP A 70 22.51 -33.98 0.02
N TYR A 71 22.71 -33.59 -1.22
CA TYR A 71 23.97 -33.11 -1.76
C TYR A 71 24.21 -31.66 -1.36
N ALA A 72 25.43 -31.18 -1.50
CA ALA A 72 25.75 -29.77 -1.31
C ALA A 72 24.85 -28.84 -2.18
N GLU A 73 24.41 -29.32 -3.33
CA GLU A 73 23.46 -28.60 -4.19
C GLU A 73 22.10 -28.34 -3.50
N ASP A 74 21.58 -29.31 -2.71
CA ASP A 74 20.30 -29.15 -1.98
C ASP A 74 20.47 -28.16 -0.84
N ILE A 75 21.65 -28.15 -0.14
CA ILE A 75 21.95 -27.16 0.91
C ILE A 75 22.04 -25.74 0.32
N VAL A 76 22.70 -25.59 -0.83
CA VAL A 76 22.78 -24.31 -1.54
C VAL A 76 21.39 -23.81 -1.93
N GLU A 77 20.49 -24.70 -2.41
CA GLU A 77 19.12 -24.35 -2.74
C GLU A 77 18.34 -23.89 -1.49
N ASP A 78 18.44 -24.59 -0.35
CA ASP A 78 17.79 -24.24 0.91
C ASP A 78 18.31 -22.88 1.43
N VAL A 79 19.62 -22.67 1.44
CA VAL A 79 20.24 -21.40 1.89
C VAL A 79 19.86 -20.22 0.98
N SER A 80 19.89 -20.42 -0.35
CA SER A 80 19.46 -19.37 -1.29
C SER A 80 17.96 -19.07 -1.19
N ALA A 81 17.14 -20.06 -0.83
CA ALA A 81 15.72 -19.84 -0.55
C ALA A 81 15.50 -18.95 0.67
N SER A 82 16.26 -19.15 1.76
CA SER A 82 16.26 -18.28 2.93
C SER A 82 16.67 -16.84 2.56
N GLY A 83 17.70 -16.68 1.72
CA GLY A 83 18.11 -15.37 1.18
C GLY A 83 17.00 -14.67 0.41
N THR A 84 16.28 -15.40 -0.44
CA THR A 84 15.13 -14.89 -1.20
C THR A 84 14.00 -14.49 -0.26
N THR A 85 13.71 -15.29 0.78
CA THR A 85 12.70 -14.96 1.79
C THR A 85 13.05 -13.65 2.51
N VAL A 86 14.32 -13.45 2.84
CA VAL A 86 14.80 -12.20 3.46
C VAL A 86 14.57 -11.00 2.55
N GLU A 87 14.80 -11.12 1.23
CA GLU A 87 14.60 -10.03 0.27
C GLU A 87 13.12 -9.70 0.02
N ASP A 88 12.27 -10.71 -0.03
CA ASP A 88 10.85 -10.58 -0.41
C ASP A 88 9.93 -10.22 0.77
N THR A 89 10.42 -10.30 2.01
CA THR A 89 9.64 -10.04 3.23
C THR A 89 9.93 -8.64 3.78
N GLU A 90 8.88 -7.96 4.24
CA GLU A 90 9.02 -6.70 4.99
C GLU A 90 9.30 -7.00 6.47
N TRP A 91 10.46 -6.57 6.95
CA TRP A 91 10.92 -6.79 8.32
C TRP A 91 10.80 -5.53 9.17
N THR A 92 10.51 -5.70 10.46
CA THR A 92 10.63 -4.62 11.45
C THR A 92 12.09 -4.23 11.67
N ASP A 93 12.35 -3.14 12.39
CA ASP A 93 13.72 -2.80 12.81
C ASP A 93 14.31 -3.92 13.70
N THR A 94 13.49 -4.49 14.61
CA THR A 94 13.85 -5.62 15.47
C THR A 94 14.13 -6.86 14.63
N GLY A 95 13.26 -7.22 13.70
CA GLY A 95 13.46 -8.37 12.83
C GLY A 95 14.73 -8.27 11.98
N ARG A 96 15.09 -7.08 11.51
CA ARG A 96 16.37 -6.87 10.81
C ARG A 96 17.59 -7.02 11.72
N GLU A 97 17.50 -6.62 13.00
CA GLU A 97 18.57 -6.87 13.99
C GLU A 97 18.67 -8.37 14.29
N GLU A 98 17.56 -9.08 14.48
CA GLU A 98 17.51 -10.52 14.69
C GLU A 98 18.08 -11.30 13.50
N LEU A 99 17.66 -10.95 12.26
CA LEU A 99 18.20 -11.54 11.03
C LEU A 99 19.70 -11.32 10.90
N ALA A 100 20.21 -10.14 11.22
CA ALA A 100 21.63 -9.85 11.15
C ALA A 100 22.43 -10.75 12.12
N GLU A 101 21.93 -10.98 13.36
CA GLU A 101 22.55 -11.87 14.33
C GLU A 101 22.55 -13.33 13.86
N VAL A 102 21.42 -13.80 13.30
CA VAL A 102 21.27 -15.16 12.75
C VAL A 102 22.23 -15.40 11.58
N VAL A 103 22.28 -14.46 10.64
CA VAL A 103 23.16 -14.59 9.46
C VAL A 103 24.63 -14.45 9.80
N GLU A 104 24.98 -13.59 10.78
CA GLU A 104 26.36 -13.49 11.26
C GLU A 104 26.82 -14.81 11.90
N ALA A 105 25.94 -15.48 12.67
CA ALA A 105 26.22 -16.80 13.23
C ALA A 105 26.34 -17.86 12.12
N PHE A 106 25.42 -17.90 11.16
CA PHE A 106 25.46 -18.83 10.05
C PHE A 106 26.74 -18.70 9.21
N VAL A 107 27.14 -17.48 8.85
CA VAL A 107 28.40 -17.24 8.11
C VAL A 107 29.60 -17.75 8.90
N ALA A 108 29.63 -17.51 10.21
CA ALA A 108 30.73 -17.99 11.08
C ALA A 108 30.77 -19.53 11.15
N ASP A 109 29.62 -20.18 11.22
CA ASP A 109 29.52 -21.65 11.22
C ASP A 109 30.03 -22.23 9.89
N VAL A 110 29.62 -21.65 8.75
CA VAL A 110 30.12 -22.07 7.42
C VAL A 110 31.65 -21.87 7.32
N GLU A 111 32.19 -20.73 7.79
CA GLU A 111 33.64 -20.50 7.82
C GLU A 111 34.36 -21.55 8.66
N GLU A 112 33.83 -21.93 9.82
CA GLU A 112 34.43 -22.93 10.71
C GLU A 112 34.36 -24.33 10.09
N ILE A 113 33.20 -24.73 9.55
CA ILE A 113 32.95 -26.05 8.99
C ILE A 113 33.82 -26.28 7.73
N LEU A 114 33.87 -25.31 6.81
CA LEU A 114 34.64 -25.43 5.56
C LEU A 114 36.10 -25.01 5.70
N GLY A 115 36.51 -24.34 6.79
CA GLY A 115 37.84 -23.81 6.96
C GLY A 115 38.20 -22.69 5.97
N VAL A 116 37.22 -21.94 5.50
CA VAL A 116 37.36 -20.81 4.58
C VAL A 116 37.14 -19.48 5.28
N SER A 117 37.31 -18.37 4.57
CA SER A 117 36.98 -17.03 5.08
C SER A 117 36.11 -16.30 4.07
N ILE A 118 34.92 -15.95 4.47
CA ILE A 118 33.90 -15.29 3.64
C ILE A 118 34.05 -13.77 3.80
N SER A 119 34.36 -13.08 2.70
CA SER A 119 34.59 -11.63 2.74
C SER A 119 33.26 -10.88 2.60
N THR A 120 32.41 -11.00 3.61
CA THR A 120 31.14 -10.31 3.65
C THR A 120 31.02 -9.42 4.88
N THR A 121 30.07 -8.49 4.88
CA THR A 121 29.77 -7.63 6.03
C THR A 121 28.25 -7.68 6.26
N VAL A 122 27.87 -8.28 7.36
CA VAL A 122 26.47 -8.30 7.77
C VAL A 122 26.14 -6.96 8.43
N SER A 123 25.13 -6.29 7.92
CA SER A 123 24.54 -5.09 8.53
C SER A 123 23.02 -5.33 8.70
N THR A 124 22.29 -4.38 9.27
CA THR A 124 20.83 -4.48 9.40
C THR A 124 20.08 -4.12 8.11
N GLY A 125 20.78 -3.93 7.00
CA GLY A 125 20.18 -3.73 5.67
C GLY A 125 19.79 -5.06 5.03
N VAL A 126 18.52 -5.19 4.58
CA VAL A 126 18.01 -6.43 3.97
C VAL A 126 18.92 -6.93 2.83
N THR A 127 19.38 -6.03 1.96
CA THR A 127 20.29 -6.37 0.86
C THR A 127 21.64 -6.90 1.34
N ASP A 128 22.17 -6.34 2.44
CA ASP A 128 23.46 -6.80 3.00
C ASP A 128 23.29 -8.17 3.67
N ILE A 129 22.18 -8.39 4.36
CA ILE A 129 21.82 -9.67 4.99
C ILE A 129 21.67 -10.76 3.92
N ALA A 130 20.85 -10.52 2.89
CA ALA A 130 20.64 -11.48 1.79
C ALA A 130 21.93 -11.72 1.00
N GLY A 131 22.74 -10.69 0.77
CA GLY A 131 24.05 -10.81 0.13
C GLY A 131 25.01 -11.70 0.92
N ALA A 132 25.01 -11.61 2.25
CA ALA A 132 25.84 -12.46 3.09
C ALA A 132 25.41 -13.93 3.07
N ILE A 133 24.10 -14.20 2.98
CA ILE A 133 23.56 -15.55 2.79
C ILE A 133 24.03 -16.11 1.44
N GLU A 134 23.90 -15.31 0.37
CA GLU A 134 24.32 -15.74 -0.98
C GLU A 134 25.83 -15.97 -1.08
N ASP A 135 26.66 -15.10 -0.45
CA ASP A 135 28.11 -15.32 -0.39
C ASP A 135 28.46 -16.66 0.31
N ALA A 136 27.75 -17.00 1.39
CA ALA A 136 27.93 -18.27 2.08
C ALA A 136 27.45 -19.45 1.23
N ALA A 137 26.32 -19.33 0.53
CA ALA A 137 25.81 -20.33 -0.40
C ALA A 137 26.81 -20.64 -1.53
N VAL A 138 27.45 -19.62 -2.08
CA VAL A 138 28.50 -19.77 -3.10
C VAL A 138 29.69 -20.57 -2.57
N GLU A 139 30.20 -20.27 -1.37
CA GLU A 139 31.32 -21.00 -0.77
C GLU A 139 30.97 -22.47 -0.48
N ILE A 140 29.73 -22.75 -0.04
CA ILE A 140 29.22 -24.13 0.13
C ILE A 140 29.23 -24.87 -1.21
N GLY A 141 28.73 -24.22 -2.28
CA GLY A 141 28.70 -24.80 -3.62
C GLY A 141 30.08 -25.04 -4.23
N GLU A 142 31.04 -24.14 -3.95
CA GLU A 142 32.42 -24.25 -4.46
C GLU A 142 33.27 -25.26 -3.65
N ALA A 143 32.85 -25.65 -2.44
CA ALA A 143 33.59 -26.61 -1.59
C ALA A 143 33.72 -28.01 -2.22
N GLY A 144 32.84 -28.38 -3.17
CA GLY A 144 32.93 -29.62 -3.95
C GLY A 144 32.87 -30.89 -3.07
N LEU A 145 32.00 -30.89 -2.06
CA LEU A 145 31.83 -31.96 -1.09
C LEU A 145 31.32 -33.27 -1.72
N ASP A 146 31.95 -34.36 -1.34
CA ASP A 146 31.55 -35.73 -1.76
C ASP A 146 30.70 -36.39 -0.66
N PRO A 147 29.48 -36.81 -0.95
CA PRO A 147 28.55 -37.38 0.05
C PRO A 147 29.06 -38.65 0.76
N ASP A 148 29.97 -39.40 0.13
CA ASP A 148 30.51 -40.63 0.71
C ASP A 148 31.79 -40.34 1.56
N GLU A 149 32.52 -39.26 1.24
CA GLU A 149 33.77 -38.90 1.94
C GLU A 149 33.57 -37.78 3.00
N ASP A 150 32.64 -36.83 2.71
CA ASP A 150 32.45 -35.61 3.53
C ASP A 150 31.10 -35.61 4.28
N ALA A 151 30.56 -36.79 4.60
CA ALA A 151 29.23 -36.94 5.21
C ALA A 151 29.04 -36.19 6.54
N GLU A 152 30.09 -36.02 7.34
CA GLU A 152 30.10 -35.28 8.62
C GLU A 152 30.00 -33.75 8.33
N THR A 153 30.80 -33.25 7.42
CA THR A 153 30.80 -31.84 6.98
C THR A 153 29.44 -31.46 6.37
N ILE A 154 28.85 -32.34 5.52
CA ILE A 154 27.51 -32.13 4.95
C ILE A 154 26.45 -32.10 6.04
N ALA A 155 26.52 -32.95 7.04
CA ALA A 155 25.59 -32.95 8.16
C ALA A 155 25.68 -31.66 9.00
N ASP A 156 26.90 -31.18 9.28
CA ASP A 156 27.09 -29.95 10.01
C ASP A 156 26.59 -28.73 9.24
N LEU A 157 26.77 -28.69 7.92
CA LEU A 157 26.21 -27.63 7.05
C LEU A 157 24.68 -27.68 6.98
N GLN A 158 24.09 -28.88 6.97
CA GLN A 158 22.63 -29.02 7.02
C GLN A 158 22.03 -28.50 8.34
N ASP A 159 22.73 -28.79 9.45
CA ASP A 159 22.30 -28.27 10.74
C ASP A 159 22.42 -26.74 10.79
N ALA A 160 23.50 -26.17 10.26
CA ALA A 160 23.66 -24.72 10.14
C ALA A 160 22.59 -24.07 9.23
N ALA A 161 22.30 -24.69 8.08
CA ALA A 161 21.24 -24.20 7.19
C ALA A 161 19.83 -24.29 7.82
N ALA A 162 19.58 -25.35 8.62
CA ALA A 162 18.33 -25.49 9.35
C ALA A 162 18.18 -24.45 10.48
N ASP A 163 19.29 -24.08 11.13
CA ASP A 163 19.29 -23.02 12.15
C ASP A 163 19.09 -21.64 11.50
N LEU A 164 19.66 -21.39 10.31
CA LEU A 164 19.38 -20.19 9.51
C LEU A 164 17.88 -20.09 9.16
N ASP A 165 17.31 -21.16 8.58
CA ASP A 165 15.90 -21.18 8.17
C ASP A 165 14.96 -20.94 9.37
N ALA A 166 15.23 -21.60 10.49
CA ALA A 166 14.47 -21.38 11.73
C ALA A 166 14.61 -19.95 12.27
N GLY A 167 15.80 -19.35 12.12
CA GLY A 167 16.06 -17.97 12.51
C GLY A 167 15.29 -16.99 11.61
N VAL A 168 15.26 -17.23 10.30
CA VAL A 168 14.47 -16.43 9.35
C VAL A 168 12.97 -16.57 9.63
N GLU A 169 12.46 -17.79 9.87
CA GLU A 169 11.04 -18.02 10.20
C GLU A 169 10.59 -17.37 11.52
N THR A 170 11.51 -17.10 12.44
CA THR A 170 11.18 -16.54 13.77
C THR A 170 11.47 -15.07 13.91
N ALA A 171 12.17 -14.45 12.96
CA ALA A 171 12.42 -13.02 12.95
C ALA A 171 11.12 -12.24 12.81
N GLU A 172 11.04 -11.06 13.46
CA GLU A 172 9.82 -10.27 13.53
C GLU A 172 9.48 -9.64 12.17
N GLU A 173 8.46 -10.19 11.49
CA GLU A 173 7.92 -9.64 10.24
C GLU A 173 7.02 -8.43 10.51
N TRP A 174 6.93 -7.55 9.51
CA TRP A 174 6.03 -6.39 9.58
C TRP A 174 4.56 -6.80 9.74
N ASP A 175 4.17 -7.88 9.10
CA ASP A 175 2.79 -8.40 9.11
C ASP A 175 2.41 -9.07 10.43
N ASP A 176 3.37 -9.46 11.28
CA ASP A 176 3.13 -10.01 12.61
C ASP A 176 2.67 -8.95 13.62
N LEU A 177 3.00 -7.67 13.35
CA LEU A 177 2.63 -6.58 14.23
C LEU A 177 1.13 -6.27 14.16
N GLU A 178 0.51 -6.05 15.33
CA GLU A 178 -0.82 -5.44 15.37
C GLU A 178 -0.78 -4.03 14.76
N THR A 179 -1.88 -3.59 14.14
CA THR A 179 -2.00 -2.26 13.51
C THR A 179 -1.46 -1.12 14.38
N ARG A 180 -1.63 -1.22 15.70
CA ARG A 180 -1.13 -0.21 16.63
C ARG A 180 0.38 -0.23 16.74
N GLU A 181 0.99 -1.38 16.71
CA GLU A 181 2.45 -1.57 16.78
C GLU A 181 3.11 -1.10 15.50
N GLN A 182 2.52 -1.42 14.34
CA GLN A 182 2.95 -0.89 13.04
C GLN A 182 2.94 0.64 13.01
N LEU A 183 1.86 1.27 13.50
CA LEU A 183 1.77 2.72 13.61
C LEU A 183 2.78 3.30 14.60
N GLN A 184 3.09 2.57 15.67
CA GLN A 184 4.08 2.99 16.65
C GLN A 184 5.50 2.92 16.09
N ALA A 185 5.85 1.83 15.40
CA ALA A 185 7.14 1.67 14.73
C ALA A 185 7.39 2.75 13.67
N GLN A 186 6.33 3.19 12.97
CA GLN A 186 6.40 4.30 12.01
C GLN A 186 6.35 5.70 12.67
N GLY A 187 6.39 5.78 13.99
CA GLY A 187 6.44 7.06 14.72
C GLY A 187 5.12 7.82 14.77
N PHE A 188 3.99 7.20 14.40
CA PHE A 188 2.68 7.86 14.42
C PHE A 188 2.31 8.39 15.81
N TYR A 189 2.67 7.67 16.87
CA TYR A 189 2.39 8.03 18.25
C TYR A 189 3.47 8.89 18.94
N ASP A 190 4.58 9.19 18.29
CA ASP A 190 5.71 9.96 18.86
C ASP A 190 5.33 11.39 19.28
N VAL A 191 4.21 11.87 18.77
CA VAL A 191 3.69 13.20 19.08
C VAL A 191 2.79 13.25 20.30
N LEU A 192 2.51 12.09 20.92
CA LEU A 192 1.62 12.01 22.06
C LEU A 192 2.28 12.56 23.32
N ASP A 193 1.76 13.67 23.77
CA ASP A 193 1.96 14.18 25.12
C ASP A 193 0.99 13.41 26.03
N HIS A 194 1.36 13.01 27.25
CA HIS A 194 0.64 12.12 28.19
C HIS A 194 -0.83 12.49 28.49
N ARG A 195 -1.54 13.08 27.56
CA ARG A 195 -2.96 13.46 27.67
C ARG A 195 -3.85 12.24 27.48
N LYS A 196 -4.60 11.91 28.54
CA LYS A 196 -5.50 10.74 28.60
C LYS A 196 -6.94 11.04 28.12
N ASP A 197 -7.22 12.27 27.64
CA ASP A 197 -8.60 12.74 27.48
C ASP A 197 -9.23 12.40 26.10
N TYR A 198 -8.45 11.85 25.15
CA TYR A 198 -8.88 11.49 23.79
C TYR A 198 -8.34 10.13 23.38
N PRO A 199 -8.99 9.43 22.42
CA PRO A 199 -8.36 8.29 21.80
C PRO A 199 -6.99 8.67 21.25
N PRO A 200 -5.92 7.89 21.52
CA PRO A 200 -4.55 8.21 21.10
C PRO A 200 -4.45 8.49 19.60
N GLU A 201 -5.13 7.71 18.79
CA GLU A 201 -5.14 7.80 17.32
C GLU A 201 -5.64 9.17 16.86
N TRP A 202 -6.76 9.62 17.42
CA TRP A 202 -7.33 10.92 17.05
C TRP A 202 -6.46 12.09 17.53
N HIS A 203 -5.83 11.95 18.70
CA HIS A 203 -4.92 12.99 19.19
C HIS A 203 -3.69 13.10 18.31
N ALA A 204 -3.05 11.98 17.96
CA ALA A 204 -1.92 11.95 17.06
C ALA A 204 -2.28 12.57 15.69
N LEU A 205 -3.41 12.15 15.10
CA LEU A 205 -3.93 12.72 13.85
C LEU A 205 -4.01 14.26 13.92
N LYS A 206 -4.59 14.84 15.00
CA LYS A 206 -4.71 16.29 15.15
C LYS A 206 -3.37 17.00 15.26
N VAL A 207 -2.38 16.38 15.87
CA VAL A 207 -1.03 16.94 15.95
C VAL A 207 -0.34 16.89 14.58
N TRP A 208 -0.46 15.78 13.86
CA TRP A 208 0.12 15.63 12.52
C TRP A 208 -0.53 16.56 11.49
N GLU A 209 -1.88 16.69 11.51
CA GLU A 209 -2.60 17.69 10.72
C GLU A 209 -2.04 19.10 10.97
N LYS A 210 -1.88 19.50 12.24
CA LYS A 210 -1.35 20.82 12.61
C LYS A 210 0.12 21.02 12.17
N ARG A 211 0.90 19.93 12.11
CA ARG A 211 2.30 19.98 11.67
C ARG A 211 2.45 19.92 10.14
N GLY A 212 1.36 19.75 9.40
CA GLY A 212 1.39 19.63 7.95
C GLY A 212 1.99 18.31 7.42
N ARG A 213 2.03 17.25 8.23
CA ARG A 213 2.57 15.94 7.88
C ARG A 213 1.47 15.08 7.27
N ALA A 214 1.25 15.25 5.96
CA ALA A 214 0.25 14.50 5.21
C ALA A 214 0.58 13.00 5.15
N ASP A 215 1.84 12.63 5.09
CA ASP A 215 2.34 11.27 5.17
C ASP A 215 1.81 10.51 6.39
N MET A 216 1.87 11.12 7.58
CA MET A 216 1.34 10.52 8.81
C MET A 216 -0.19 10.42 8.83
N VAL A 217 -0.89 11.34 8.16
CA VAL A 217 -2.34 11.28 8.03
C VAL A 217 -2.76 10.18 7.04
N LEU A 218 -2.02 10.01 5.94
CA LEU A 218 -2.20 8.93 4.97
C LEU A 218 -1.91 7.57 5.62
N LEU A 219 -0.84 7.47 6.38
CA LEU A 219 -0.51 6.27 7.15
C LEU A 219 -1.67 5.86 8.08
N ALA A 220 -2.26 6.83 8.80
CA ALA A 220 -3.41 6.57 9.65
C ALA A 220 -4.65 6.16 8.84
N LEU A 221 -4.87 6.76 7.67
CA LEU A 221 -5.97 6.43 6.78
C LEU A 221 -5.89 5.00 6.24
N ASP A 222 -4.68 4.53 5.93
CA ASP A 222 -4.47 3.20 5.38
C ASP A 222 -4.56 2.09 6.43
N ASN A 223 -4.13 2.37 7.66
CA ASN A 223 -4.01 1.35 8.69
C ASN A 223 -5.17 1.31 9.70
N LEU A 224 -5.81 2.45 10.02
CA LEU A 224 -6.88 2.48 11.03
C LEU A 224 -8.23 2.09 10.44
N GLN A 225 -8.69 0.88 10.71
CA GLN A 225 -9.96 0.31 10.20
C GLN A 225 -11.22 0.81 10.94
N SER A 226 -11.21 2.02 11.44
CA SER A 226 -12.33 2.64 12.13
C SER A 226 -12.99 3.69 11.25
N ASN A 227 -14.28 3.55 10.95
CA ASN A 227 -15.05 4.54 10.17
C ASN A 227 -14.88 5.97 10.74
N PHE A 228 -14.78 6.09 12.07
CA PHE A 228 -14.54 7.36 12.74
C PHE A 228 -13.18 7.94 12.35
N MET A 229 -12.12 7.15 12.41
CA MET A 229 -10.77 7.61 12.06
C MET A 229 -10.64 7.85 10.56
N GLU A 230 -11.19 6.98 9.72
CA GLU A 230 -11.23 7.15 8.26
C GLU A 230 -11.84 8.50 7.88
N GLU A 231 -13.02 8.83 8.41
CA GLU A 231 -13.68 10.12 8.15
C GLU A 231 -12.81 11.29 8.61
N HIS A 232 -12.23 11.22 9.80
CA HIS A 232 -11.40 12.30 10.35
C HIS A 232 -10.06 12.47 9.62
N CYS A 233 -9.45 11.38 9.12
CA CYS A 233 -8.27 11.45 8.25
C CYS A 233 -8.61 12.14 6.93
N LYS A 234 -9.70 11.74 6.27
CA LYS A 234 -10.18 12.36 5.03
C LYS A 234 -10.50 13.85 5.22
N GLU A 235 -11.19 14.22 6.31
CA GLU A 235 -11.42 15.63 6.65
C GLU A 235 -10.13 16.42 6.87
N ALA A 236 -9.14 15.81 7.53
CA ALA A 236 -7.83 16.43 7.73
C ALA A 236 -7.14 16.68 6.38
N LEU A 237 -7.13 15.70 5.47
CA LEU A 237 -6.54 15.84 4.14
C LEU A 237 -7.24 16.93 3.30
N VAL A 238 -8.58 17.06 3.37
CA VAL A 238 -9.31 18.19 2.75
C VAL A 238 -8.82 19.54 3.28
N ARG A 239 -8.61 19.65 4.60
CA ARG A 239 -8.13 20.91 5.19
C ARG A 239 -6.69 21.23 4.85
N MET A 240 -5.87 20.20 4.73
CA MET A 240 -4.44 20.32 4.40
C MET A 240 -4.21 20.66 2.92
N GLY A 241 -4.94 20.03 1.99
CA GLY A 241 -4.74 20.18 0.55
C GLY A 241 -3.29 19.89 0.16
N HIS A 242 -2.65 18.89 0.78
CA HIS A 242 -1.22 18.64 0.61
C HIS A 242 -0.96 17.80 -0.64
N PRO A 243 0.03 18.15 -1.50
CA PRO A 243 0.32 17.42 -2.73
C PRO A 243 0.60 15.93 -2.54
N ASP A 244 1.26 15.52 -1.46
CA ASP A 244 1.56 14.10 -1.19
C ASP A 244 0.31 13.21 -1.11
N SER A 245 -0.87 13.81 -0.96
CA SER A 245 -2.13 13.06 -0.95
C SER A 245 -2.76 12.86 -2.33
N LEU A 246 -2.17 13.39 -3.41
CA LEU A 246 -2.72 13.38 -4.77
C LEU A 246 -3.06 11.97 -5.24
N GLU A 247 -2.10 11.06 -5.22
CA GLU A 247 -2.26 9.68 -5.69
C GLU A 247 -3.37 8.95 -4.93
N LYS A 248 -3.31 8.96 -3.61
CA LYS A 248 -4.32 8.31 -2.75
C LYS A 248 -5.71 8.91 -2.95
N MET A 249 -5.80 10.22 -3.07
CA MET A 249 -7.09 10.89 -3.29
C MET A 249 -7.64 10.63 -4.68
N THR A 250 -6.79 10.49 -5.70
CA THR A 250 -7.20 10.08 -7.05
C THR A 250 -7.81 8.67 -7.02
N GLU A 251 -7.17 7.71 -6.34
CA GLU A 251 -7.72 6.36 -6.14
C GLU A 251 -9.09 6.39 -5.45
N LEU A 252 -9.22 7.13 -4.36
CA LEU A 252 -10.47 7.21 -3.61
C LEU A 252 -11.57 7.96 -4.37
N ALA A 253 -11.23 8.96 -5.18
CA ALA A 253 -12.19 9.66 -6.03
C ALA A 253 -12.85 8.71 -7.03
N GLN A 254 -12.11 7.75 -7.61
CA GLN A 254 -12.66 6.70 -8.48
C GLN A 254 -13.75 5.85 -7.80
N ARG A 255 -13.75 5.81 -6.47
CA ARG A 255 -14.78 5.15 -5.65
C ARG A 255 -15.91 6.09 -5.23
N ARG A 256 -16.03 7.27 -5.87
CA ARG A 256 -17.04 8.30 -5.60
C ARG A 256 -16.94 8.92 -4.19
N ASP A 257 -15.74 8.93 -3.61
CA ASP A 257 -15.51 9.53 -2.30
C ASP A 257 -15.51 11.07 -2.39
N LYS A 258 -16.45 11.69 -1.70
CA LYS A 258 -16.61 13.14 -1.74
C LYS A 258 -15.48 13.91 -1.04
N TYR A 259 -14.84 13.31 -0.03
CA TYR A 259 -13.70 13.92 0.61
C TYR A 259 -12.49 13.93 -0.33
N ALA A 260 -12.28 12.83 -1.05
CA ALA A 260 -11.23 12.72 -2.05
C ALA A 260 -11.39 13.76 -3.16
N ILE A 261 -12.59 13.88 -3.74
CA ILE A 261 -12.91 14.90 -4.76
C ILE A 261 -12.60 16.32 -4.23
N ARG A 262 -13.01 16.64 -3.00
CA ARG A 262 -12.73 17.94 -2.39
C ARG A 262 -11.24 18.16 -2.14
N THR A 263 -10.51 17.10 -1.75
CA THR A 263 -9.07 17.17 -1.51
C THR A 263 -8.33 17.47 -2.81
N LEU A 264 -8.68 16.80 -3.92
CA LEU A 264 -8.10 17.06 -5.23
C LEU A 264 -8.28 18.53 -5.65
N GLY A 265 -9.46 19.10 -5.43
CA GLY A 265 -9.67 20.53 -5.65
C GLY A 265 -8.78 21.42 -4.77
N LYS A 266 -8.57 21.03 -3.50
CA LYS A 266 -7.71 21.78 -2.57
C LYS A 266 -6.22 21.68 -2.89
N ILE A 267 -5.78 20.56 -3.44
CA ILE A 267 -4.42 20.38 -3.97
C ILE A 267 -4.22 21.31 -5.18
N GLY A 268 -5.22 21.39 -6.06
CA GLY A 268 -5.19 22.28 -7.22
C GLY A 268 -4.23 21.82 -8.31
N ASP A 269 -3.89 20.52 -8.36
CA ASP A 269 -3.02 19.94 -9.37
C ASP A 269 -3.83 19.40 -10.55
N GLU A 270 -3.38 19.72 -11.78
CA GLU A 270 -4.04 19.29 -13.01
C GLU A 270 -4.04 17.77 -13.18
N GLU A 271 -3.10 17.03 -12.58
CA GLU A 271 -3.08 15.56 -12.61
C GLU A 271 -4.32 14.94 -11.94
N GLY A 272 -4.97 15.68 -11.03
CA GLY A 272 -6.23 15.26 -10.40
C GLY A 272 -7.48 15.56 -11.20
N LEU A 273 -7.38 16.30 -12.33
CA LEU A 273 -8.53 16.81 -13.07
C LEU A 273 -9.46 15.71 -13.59
N ASP A 274 -8.91 14.73 -14.30
CA ASP A 274 -9.69 13.64 -14.92
C ASP A 274 -10.54 12.90 -13.89
N ALA A 275 -9.95 12.60 -12.71
CA ALA A 275 -10.65 11.90 -11.64
C ALA A 275 -11.83 12.67 -11.04
N VAL A 276 -11.88 13.98 -11.28
CA VAL A 276 -12.96 14.86 -10.81
C VAL A 276 -13.98 15.15 -11.91
N LEU A 277 -13.53 15.32 -13.15
CA LEU A 277 -14.37 15.58 -14.32
C LEU A 277 -15.43 14.50 -14.53
N ASP A 278 -15.10 13.23 -14.28
CA ASP A 278 -16.04 12.10 -14.38
C ASP A 278 -17.34 12.29 -13.56
N TYR A 279 -17.33 13.23 -12.60
CA TYR A 279 -18.45 13.44 -11.68
C TYR A 279 -19.23 14.74 -11.88
N VAL A 280 -18.83 15.61 -12.77
CA VAL A 280 -19.54 16.89 -13.00
C VAL A 280 -20.93 16.69 -13.57
N ASP A 281 -21.18 15.57 -14.27
CA ASP A 281 -22.48 15.17 -14.80
C ASP A 281 -23.23 14.14 -13.93
N SER A 282 -22.83 13.98 -12.68
CA SER A 282 -23.47 13.07 -11.72
C SER A 282 -24.70 13.71 -11.06
N ASP A 283 -25.30 13.00 -10.10
CA ASP A 283 -26.33 13.58 -9.23
C ASP A 283 -25.81 14.82 -8.48
N PRO A 284 -26.69 15.76 -8.07
CA PRO A 284 -26.27 17.04 -7.47
C PRO A 284 -25.36 16.89 -6.25
N GLY A 285 -25.56 15.81 -5.49
CA GLY A 285 -24.76 15.54 -4.29
C GLY A 285 -23.31 15.20 -4.58
N LEU A 286 -22.95 14.83 -5.82
CA LEU A 286 -21.59 14.57 -6.28
C LEU A 286 -21.12 15.62 -7.29
N ALA A 287 -22.02 16.08 -8.19
CA ALA A 287 -21.69 17.10 -9.16
C ALA A 287 -21.25 18.43 -8.51
N THR A 288 -21.93 18.87 -7.45
CA THR A 288 -21.58 20.12 -6.76
C THR A 288 -20.16 20.11 -6.19
N PRO A 289 -19.70 19.11 -5.41
CA PRO A 289 -18.30 19.05 -4.97
C PRO A 289 -17.32 18.85 -6.13
N ALA A 290 -17.67 18.13 -7.19
CA ALA A 290 -16.84 17.95 -8.37
C ALA A 290 -16.63 19.27 -9.13
N LEU A 291 -17.69 19.99 -9.44
CA LEU A 291 -17.62 21.32 -10.08
C LEU A 291 -16.78 22.30 -9.25
N LYS A 292 -16.92 22.25 -7.90
CA LYS A 292 -16.09 23.07 -7.03
C LYS A 292 -14.61 22.71 -7.15
N ALA A 293 -14.30 21.42 -7.14
CA ALA A 293 -12.94 20.93 -7.25
C ALA A 293 -12.31 21.29 -8.61
N VAL A 294 -13.06 21.12 -9.71
CA VAL A 294 -12.63 21.53 -11.05
C VAL A 294 -12.31 23.02 -11.09
N GLY A 295 -13.17 23.86 -10.49
CA GLY A 295 -12.91 25.29 -10.40
C GLY A 295 -11.66 25.64 -9.58
N GLU A 296 -11.42 24.93 -8.47
CA GLU A 296 -10.23 25.12 -7.61
C GLU A 296 -8.95 24.62 -8.31
N ILE A 297 -9.01 23.59 -9.16
CA ILE A 297 -7.89 23.14 -10.04
C ILE A 297 -7.60 24.20 -11.10
N GLY A 298 -8.63 24.81 -11.70
CA GLY A 298 -8.48 25.97 -12.56
C GLY A 298 -8.00 25.68 -13.99
N SER A 299 -8.05 24.42 -14.46
CA SER A 299 -7.61 24.07 -15.82
C SER A 299 -8.64 24.50 -16.88
N GLU A 300 -8.16 25.20 -17.91
CA GLU A 300 -8.98 25.62 -19.05
C GLU A 300 -9.52 24.44 -19.89
N GLU A 301 -8.96 23.24 -19.74
CA GLU A 301 -9.43 22.04 -20.43
C GLU A 301 -10.85 21.67 -20.01
N ALA A 302 -11.21 21.94 -18.75
CA ALA A 302 -12.54 21.66 -18.20
C ALA A 302 -13.64 22.67 -18.62
N THR A 303 -13.29 23.75 -19.29
CA THR A 303 -14.24 24.86 -19.56
C THR A 303 -15.53 24.39 -20.21
N GLN A 304 -15.45 23.52 -21.23
CA GLN A 304 -16.64 23.05 -21.94
C GLN A 304 -17.52 22.14 -21.09
N ASP A 305 -16.93 21.17 -20.40
CA ASP A 305 -17.66 20.22 -19.55
C ASP A 305 -18.38 20.95 -18.42
N VAL A 306 -17.76 21.99 -17.85
CA VAL A 306 -18.37 22.84 -16.83
C VAL A 306 -19.44 23.75 -17.42
N ALA A 307 -19.24 24.32 -18.62
CA ALA A 307 -20.21 25.18 -19.29
C ALA A 307 -21.49 24.41 -19.63
N ASP A 308 -21.39 23.13 -20.01
CA ASP A 308 -22.56 22.28 -20.27
C ASP A 308 -23.45 22.13 -19.02
N ARG A 309 -22.88 22.27 -17.81
CA ARG A 309 -23.63 22.20 -16.54
C ARG A 309 -24.40 23.49 -16.19
N LEU A 310 -24.18 24.59 -16.92
CA LEU A 310 -25.00 25.79 -16.77
C LEU A 310 -26.47 25.57 -17.17
N ALA A 311 -26.76 24.53 -17.94
CA ALA A 311 -28.11 24.12 -18.33
C ALA A 311 -28.74 23.02 -17.44
N ALA A 312 -28.11 22.69 -16.30
CA ALA A 312 -28.62 21.67 -15.38
C ALA A 312 -30.02 22.07 -14.80
N ASP A 313 -30.82 21.07 -14.50
CA ASP A 313 -32.15 21.29 -13.91
C ASP A 313 -32.06 21.94 -12.52
N GLU A 314 -31.10 21.50 -11.71
CA GLU A 314 -30.90 21.98 -10.33
C GLU A 314 -30.11 23.31 -10.29
N SER A 315 -30.74 24.32 -9.71
CA SER A 315 -30.12 25.65 -9.57
C SER A 315 -28.79 25.63 -8.78
N GLU A 316 -28.64 24.71 -7.84
CA GLU A 316 -27.37 24.55 -7.08
C GLU A 316 -26.22 24.12 -8.01
N VAL A 317 -26.49 23.21 -8.97
CA VAL A 317 -25.51 22.76 -9.96
C VAL A 317 -25.15 23.89 -10.91
N ARG A 318 -26.15 24.61 -11.45
CA ARG A 318 -25.92 25.77 -12.32
C ARG A 318 -25.08 26.86 -11.63
N SER A 319 -25.45 27.18 -10.39
CA SER A 319 -24.72 28.17 -9.57
C SER A 319 -23.25 27.75 -9.35
N GLN A 320 -23.03 26.46 -9.04
CA GLN A 320 -21.67 25.95 -8.80
C GLN A 320 -20.86 25.89 -10.11
N ALA A 321 -21.48 25.53 -11.23
CA ALA A 321 -20.86 25.55 -12.54
C ALA A 321 -20.42 26.98 -12.94
N ALA A 322 -21.28 27.97 -12.74
CA ALA A 322 -20.93 29.36 -12.96
C ALA A 322 -19.71 29.78 -12.13
N ARG A 323 -19.69 29.42 -10.84
CA ARG A 323 -18.56 29.71 -9.96
C ARG A 323 -17.27 29.01 -10.38
N ALA A 324 -17.35 27.76 -10.83
CA ALA A 324 -16.20 27.02 -11.35
C ALA A 324 -15.61 27.72 -12.59
N LEU A 325 -16.45 28.14 -13.54
CA LEU A 325 -16.01 28.90 -14.73
C LEU A 325 -15.32 30.22 -14.35
N GLY A 326 -15.85 30.90 -13.33
CA GLY A 326 -15.22 32.12 -12.81
C GLY A 326 -13.82 31.86 -12.23
N LEU A 327 -13.61 30.74 -11.54
CA LEU A 327 -12.32 30.33 -11.02
C LEU A 327 -11.34 29.89 -12.11
N ILE A 328 -11.83 29.16 -13.13
CA ILE A 328 -11.05 28.79 -14.31
C ILE A 328 -10.57 30.04 -15.07
N GLY A 329 -11.42 31.05 -15.19
CA GLY A 329 -11.03 32.33 -15.80
C GLY A 329 -11.00 32.35 -17.32
N ASP A 330 -11.42 31.27 -17.99
CA ASP A 330 -11.39 31.16 -19.44
C ASP A 330 -12.41 32.09 -20.12
N THR A 331 -11.94 32.86 -21.11
CA THR A 331 -12.77 33.81 -21.86
C THR A 331 -13.86 33.15 -22.71
N ARG A 332 -13.76 31.87 -23.02
CA ARG A 332 -14.79 31.06 -23.67
C ARG A 332 -16.10 30.98 -22.87
N ALA A 333 -16.01 31.15 -21.56
CA ALA A 333 -17.16 31.11 -20.65
C ALA A 333 -17.98 32.41 -20.62
N ILE A 334 -17.49 33.53 -21.21
CA ILE A 334 -18.15 34.83 -21.09
C ILE A 334 -19.58 34.81 -21.67
N ASP A 335 -19.77 34.27 -22.88
CA ASP A 335 -21.07 34.24 -23.52
C ASP A 335 -22.08 33.35 -22.74
N PRO A 336 -21.74 32.07 -22.41
CA PRO A 336 -22.64 31.25 -21.60
C PRO A 336 -22.97 31.83 -20.23
N LEU A 337 -22.03 32.52 -19.58
CA LEU A 337 -22.26 33.18 -18.28
C LEU A 337 -23.11 34.43 -18.44
N THR A 338 -23.00 35.16 -19.55
CA THR A 338 -23.85 36.33 -19.84
C THR A 338 -25.31 35.88 -20.08
N ASP A 339 -25.50 34.83 -20.88
CA ASP A 339 -26.83 34.25 -21.12
C ASP A 339 -27.46 33.76 -19.79
N LEU A 340 -26.68 33.12 -18.92
CA LEU A 340 -27.16 32.67 -17.62
C LEU A 340 -27.53 33.85 -16.70
N LEU A 341 -26.77 34.95 -16.72
CA LEU A 341 -27.05 36.15 -15.94
C LEU A 341 -28.37 36.81 -16.40
N GLU A 342 -28.66 36.78 -17.72
CA GLU A 342 -29.83 37.38 -18.30
C GLU A 342 -31.10 36.53 -18.07
N ASP A 343 -31.01 35.21 -18.30
CA ASP A 343 -32.17 34.35 -18.51
C ASP A 343 -32.53 33.44 -17.30
N ASP A 344 -31.63 33.23 -16.32
CA ASP A 344 -31.91 32.30 -15.19
C ASP A 344 -32.98 32.87 -14.26
N GLU A 345 -33.93 32.00 -13.90
CA GLU A 345 -35.04 32.36 -13.00
C GLU A 345 -34.62 32.46 -11.52
N THR A 346 -33.42 31.95 -11.19
CA THR A 346 -32.91 31.86 -9.79
C THR A 346 -31.93 32.98 -9.50
N ASP A 347 -32.23 33.82 -8.54
CA ASP A 347 -31.42 34.97 -8.17
C ASP A 347 -29.98 34.60 -7.76
N GLU A 348 -29.80 33.48 -7.07
CA GLU A 348 -28.47 32.96 -6.65
C GLU A 348 -27.64 32.52 -7.85
N VAL A 349 -28.25 31.97 -8.88
CA VAL A 349 -27.59 31.56 -10.13
C VAL A 349 -27.12 32.80 -10.89
N ARG A 350 -27.99 33.77 -11.07
CA ARG A 350 -27.67 35.07 -11.70
C ARG A 350 -26.53 35.76 -10.95
N ALA A 351 -26.58 35.80 -9.61
CA ALA A 351 -25.49 36.38 -8.81
C ALA A 351 -24.16 35.61 -8.99
N SER A 352 -24.21 34.28 -9.11
CA SER A 352 -22.99 33.47 -9.36
C SER A 352 -22.42 33.71 -10.76
N ALA A 353 -23.27 33.91 -11.78
CA ALA A 353 -22.84 34.30 -13.13
C ALA A 353 -22.19 35.69 -13.13
N ALA A 354 -22.79 36.67 -12.46
CA ALA A 354 -22.21 38.01 -12.34
C ALA A 354 -20.86 37.98 -11.62
N TRP A 355 -20.75 37.20 -10.52
CA TRP A 355 -19.50 36.99 -9.83
C TRP A 355 -18.43 36.37 -10.73
N ALA A 356 -18.79 35.33 -11.51
CA ALA A 356 -17.89 34.62 -12.40
C ALA A 356 -17.34 35.56 -13.50
N LEU A 357 -18.19 36.37 -14.12
CA LEU A 357 -17.78 37.37 -15.11
C LEU A 357 -16.81 38.41 -14.50
N ASN A 358 -17.02 38.82 -13.24
CA ASN A 358 -16.08 39.66 -12.52
C ASN A 358 -14.73 38.97 -12.28
N GLN A 359 -14.73 37.67 -11.96
CA GLN A 359 -13.48 36.90 -11.78
C GLN A 359 -12.68 36.78 -13.11
N ILE A 360 -13.36 36.55 -14.24
CA ILE A 360 -12.72 36.56 -15.57
C ILE A 360 -12.10 37.92 -15.89
N GLY A 361 -12.74 39.01 -15.46
CA GLY A 361 -12.17 40.34 -15.38
C GLY A 361 -11.77 41.01 -16.71
N THR A 362 -12.10 40.41 -17.85
CA THR A 362 -11.87 41.07 -19.14
C THR A 362 -12.85 42.23 -19.36
N GLU A 363 -12.51 43.24 -20.15
CA GLU A 363 -13.38 44.38 -20.41
C GLU A 363 -14.77 43.92 -20.91
N ARG A 364 -14.80 42.87 -21.76
CA ARG A 364 -16.04 42.28 -22.26
C ARG A 364 -16.88 41.66 -21.14
N ALA A 365 -16.25 40.95 -20.23
CA ALA A 365 -16.95 40.33 -19.09
C ALA A 365 -17.48 41.38 -18.11
N LEU A 366 -16.68 42.40 -17.82
CA LEU A 366 -17.06 43.48 -16.91
C LEU A 366 -18.18 44.35 -17.51
N GLU A 367 -18.17 44.60 -18.83
CA GLU A 367 -19.23 45.35 -19.53
C GLU A 367 -20.57 44.64 -19.46
N ALA A 368 -20.59 43.28 -19.60
CA ALA A 368 -21.79 42.48 -19.42
C ALA A 368 -22.42 42.66 -18.04
N VAL A 369 -21.58 42.65 -16.96
CA VAL A 369 -22.08 42.78 -15.59
C VAL A 369 -22.53 44.20 -15.27
N ARG A 370 -21.85 45.24 -15.75
CA ARG A 370 -22.13 46.67 -15.46
C ARG A 370 -23.59 47.06 -15.85
N SER A 371 -24.19 46.42 -16.87
CA SER A 371 -25.53 46.68 -17.29
C SER A 371 -26.58 46.35 -16.20
N TYR A 372 -26.22 45.63 -15.15
CA TYR A 372 -27.09 45.20 -14.04
C TYR A 372 -26.89 46.04 -12.76
N ALA A 373 -26.29 47.25 -12.84
CA ALA A 373 -26.10 48.14 -11.68
C ALA A 373 -27.42 48.59 -11.03
N ASP A 374 -28.54 48.57 -11.76
CA ASP A 374 -29.87 48.87 -11.27
C ASP A 374 -30.76 47.60 -11.13
N ASP A 375 -30.15 46.40 -11.04
CA ASP A 375 -30.91 45.16 -10.90
C ASP A 375 -31.70 45.10 -9.60
N ASN A 376 -32.88 44.46 -9.63
CA ASN A 376 -33.71 44.34 -8.44
C ASN A 376 -33.16 43.36 -7.40
N VAL A 377 -32.23 42.49 -7.81
CA VAL A 377 -31.57 41.51 -6.94
C VAL A 377 -30.28 42.12 -6.36
N TYR A 378 -30.27 42.36 -5.09
CA TYR A 378 -29.15 43.01 -4.39
C TYR A 378 -27.78 42.33 -4.67
N LEU A 379 -27.74 40.98 -4.70
CA LEU A 379 -26.49 40.26 -4.97
C LEU A 379 -25.95 40.50 -6.38
N VAL A 380 -26.84 40.58 -7.39
CA VAL A 380 -26.47 40.89 -8.77
C VAL A 380 -25.99 42.36 -8.85
N GLN A 381 -26.77 43.29 -8.25
CA GLN A 381 -26.42 44.70 -8.20
C GLN A 381 -25.05 44.90 -7.56
N ALA A 382 -24.76 44.23 -6.44
CA ALA A 382 -23.47 44.35 -5.74
C ALA A 382 -22.26 43.87 -6.58
N GLU A 383 -22.45 42.85 -7.41
CA GLU A 383 -21.43 42.42 -8.37
C GLU A 383 -21.28 43.42 -9.52
N ALA A 384 -22.36 44.02 -9.98
CA ALA A 384 -22.31 45.05 -11.02
C ALA A 384 -21.62 46.34 -10.52
N GLU A 385 -21.86 46.75 -9.27
CA GLU A 385 -21.19 47.88 -8.64
C GLU A 385 -19.66 47.68 -8.58
N LYS A 386 -19.17 46.47 -8.24
CA LYS A 386 -17.74 46.11 -8.26
C LYS A 386 -17.14 46.26 -9.66
N ALA A 387 -17.89 45.82 -10.69
CA ALA A 387 -17.45 45.96 -12.08
C ALA A 387 -17.35 47.44 -12.56
N VAL A 388 -18.18 48.32 -11.98
CA VAL A 388 -18.10 49.77 -12.21
C VAL A 388 -16.88 50.38 -11.48
N GLU A 389 -16.66 50.02 -10.22
CA GLU A 389 -15.54 50.52 -9.43
C GLU A 389 -14.18 50.12 -10.04
N SER A 390 -14.05 48.90 -10.55
CA SER A 390 -12.82 48.43 -11.20
C SER A 390 -12.42 49.26 -12.44
N GLN A 391 -13.35 49.94 -13.08
CA GLN A 391 -13.07 50.85 -14.18
C GLN A 391 -12.56 52.24 -13.68
N ALA A 392 -12.91 52.62 -12.45
CA ALA A 392 -12.57 53.91 -11.90
C ALA A 392 -11.13 54.00 -11.33
N GLU A 393 -10.49 52.86 -11.08
CA GLU A 393 -9.09 52.79 -10.66
C GLU A 393 -8.19 52.62 -11.89
N PRO A 394 -7.49 53.68 -12.37
CA PRO A 394 -6.52 53.49 -13.40
C PRO A 394 -5.33 52.71 -12.87
N THR A 395 -5.00 51.58 -13.52
CA THR A 395 -3.76 50.83 -13.28
C THR A 395 -2.58 51.79 -13.23
N ALA A 396 -1.98 51.94 -12.05
CA ALA A 396 -0.78 52.74 -11.81
C ALA A 396 0.48 51.98 -12.26
#